data_9696f8448e29ff2272cb8f7b459455e4
#
_entry.id   9696f8448e29ff2272cb8f7b459455e4
#
_cell.length_a   1.000
_cell.length_b   1.000
_cell.length_c   1.000
_cell.angle_alpha   90.00
_cell.angle_beta   90.00
_cell.angle_gamma   90.00
#
_symmetry.space_group_name_H-M   'P 1'
#
loop_
_entity.id
_entity.type
_entity.pdbx_description
1 polymer ?
#
loop_
_entity_poly.entity_id
_entity_poly.type
_entity_poly.pdbx_seq_one_letter_code
_entity_poly.pdbx_strand_id
1 'polypeptide(L)'
;MTVTSAIPTFCQGIQHFAEQFPEFNTYGKEPAIGEGETKITSASDPKAVYQTLLAADALRYLTLQITASKSSGHPGGFASIAEGIAALMMLGYKNIITEVGHHAPGFYSNVFLDRSLEAMGIETVQQLRDRFRETHGLLGHLSGQIPGLLNPAGPLGQGQHFAMAAARLNPGTLFPVTIGDGGIGEPYVMSSISHFHTAYPNVTNFLPILVWNGYSQEHHSMVSTKTNDQMRQYFAGNDFQEIIIVDAKDYDDANQASDYADSSLFSFQQRLAFTQAVLENMERAAHSALDGKLTALIIKQLKGTGVHKRGAKAHNLYPGDTVEKDYIVTALKERALPPEAWELVRTNYTRAGGGPAAQTVVTEKELPLPDLGTLPKEEYPIGVEKKVATTAMGALVAHVGQQDPNFIISNADGNAASGINNVNEALKIIHPTADAAYFQQPQGQVYEPLSEDACAGLAAASCLMGARSLWCSYESFAINGLPIWQTVTQAMAELRRPTPSTITLFTAGALEQGRNGWTHQRPEVENYFAGMMRNGNVFPLFPCDANSIQVCYEWALGTKNKGITITASKSGLP
;
A
#
# COMPACT_ATOMS: atom_id res chain seq x y z
N MET A 1 6.40 8.35 -34.85
CA MET A 1 7.01 9.69 -34.64
C MET A 1 8.15 9.57 -33.67
N THR A 2 9.27 10.20 -33.92
CA THR A 2 10.35 10.30 -32.92
C THR A 2 9.92 11.29 -31.83
N VAL A 3 10.29 11.04 -30.58
CA VAL A 3 9.99 11.93 -29.45
C VAL A 3 10.37 13.38 -29.72
N THR A 4 11.44 13.61 -30.48
CA THR A 4 11.90 14.94 -30.92
C THR A 4 10.90 15.71 -31.79
N SER A 5 9.99 15.06 -32.50
CA SER A 5 8.98 15.74 -33.33
C SER A 5 7.71 16.15 -32.54
N ALA A 6 7.45 15.55 -31.40
CA ALA A 6 6.29 15.89 -30.57
C ALA A 6 6.54 17.09 -29.63
N ILE A 7 7.79 17.35 -29.25
CA ILE A 7 8.18 18.42 -28.33
C ILE A 7 7.78 19.81 -28.83
N PRO A 8 8.08 20.22 -30.09
CA PRO A 8 7.69 21.54 -30.60
C PRO A 8 6.17 21.77 -30.56
N THR A 9 5.38 20.77 -30.93
CA THR A 9 3.92 20.85 -30.92
C THR A 9 3.37 21.01 -29.50
N PHE A 10 3.98 20.33 -28.54
CA PHE A 10 3.63 20.46 -27.13
C PHE A 10 3.96 21.86 -26.59
N CYS A 11 5.16 22.40 -26.89
CA CYS A 11 5.55 23.75 -26.49
C CYS A 11 4.65 24.83 -27.08
N GLN A 12 4.23 24.71 -28.33
CA GLN A 12 3.25 25.60 -28.96
C GLN A 12 1.90 25.55 -28.24
N GLY A 13 1.46 24.37 -27.83
CA GLY A 13 0.24 24.20 -27.04
C GLY A 13 0.32 24.90 -25.68
N ILE A 14 1.46 24.80 -24.99
CA ILE A 14 1.69 25.52 -23.73
C ILE A 14 1.61 27.04 -23.91
N GLN A 15 2.24 27.58 -24.97
CA GLN A 15 2.16 29.02 -25.26
C GLN A 15 0.73 29.47 -25.49
N HIS A 16 -0.02 28.74 -26.30
CA HIS A 16 -1.42 29.05 -26.55
C HIS A 16 -2.28 28.96 -25.26
N PHE A 17 -2.05 27.98 -24.42
CA PHE A 17 -2.73 27.88 -23.12
C PHE A 17 -2.36 29.07 -22.22
N ALA A 18 -1.10 29.45 -22.14
CA ALA A 18 -0.65 30.60 -21.37
C ALA A 18 -1.20 31.95 -21.89
N GLU A 19 -1.50 32.04 -23.20
CA GLU A 19 -2.21 33.20 -23.77
C GLU A 19 -3.67 33.25 -23.34
N GLN A 20 -4.33 32.09 -23.21
CA GLN A 20 -5.72 32.00 -22.72
C GLN A 20 -5.83 32.23 -21.21
N PHE A 21 -4.82 31.84 -20.47
CA PHE A 21 -4.74 31.95 -19.01
C PHE A 21 -3.45 32.68 -18.62
N PRO A 22 -3.42 34.02 -18.67
CA PRO A 22 -2.21 34.82 -18.45
C PRO A 22 -1.52 34.60 -17.11
N GLU A 23 -2.23 34.16 -16.11
CA GLU A 23 -1.71 33.82 -14.79
C GLU A 23 -0.74 32.63 -14.81
N PHE A 24 -0.77 31.79 -15.85
CA PHE A 24 0.19 30.71 -16.07
C PHE A 24 1.34 31.10 -16.99
N ASN A 25 1.32 32.32 -17.57
CA ASN A 25 2.40 32.83 -18.41
C ASN A 25 3.62 33.30 -17.60
N THR A 26 3.80 32.75 -16.41
CA THR A 26 4.84 33.17 -15.48
C THR A 26 5.93 32.13 -15.32
N TYR A 27 6.38 31.54 -16.42
CA TYR A 27 7.63 30.80 -16.41
C TYR A 27 8.75 31.74 -15.95
N GLY A 28 9.17 31.58 -14.68
CA GLY A 28 10.25 32.36 -14.07
C GLY A 28 9.85 33.62 -13.32
N LYS A 29 8.55 33.88 -13.06
CA LYS A 29 8.10 34.95 -12.17
C LYS A 29 7.20 34.37 -11.09
N GLU A 30 7.28 34.88 -9.86
CA GLU A 30 6.35 34.49 -8.80
C GLU A 30 4.91 34.72 -9.28
N PRO A 31 4.04 33.73 -9.22
CA PRO A 31 2.64 33.94 -9.55
C PRO A 31 2.03 34.79 -8.46
N ALA A 32 1.44 35.90 -8.83
CA ALA A 32 0.47 36.58 -8.00
C ALA A 32 -0.80 35.71 -7.91
N ILE A 33 -0.73 34.62 -7.16
CA ILE A 33 -1.94 33.88 -6.78
C ILE A 33 -2.50 34.61 -5.57
N GLY A 34 -3.68 35.20 -5.74
CA GLY A 34 -4.38 35.89 -4.67
C GLY A 34 -4.52 34.98 -3.45
N GLU A 35 -4.26 35.53 -2.27
CA GLU A 35 -4.56 34.86 -1.01
C GLU A 35 -6.06 34.49 -1.02
N GLY A 36 -6.38 33.21 -1.16
CA GLY A 36 -7.76 32.74 -1.05
C GLY A 36 -8.21 31.60 -1.96
N GLU A 37 -7.60 31.35 -3.12
CA GLU A 37 -8.02 30.26 -4.02
C GLU A 37 -7.12 29.03 -3.87
N THR A 38 -7.47 28.15 -2.94
CA THR A 38 -6.61 27.03 -2.51
C THR A 38 -7.19 25.63 -2.78
N LYS A 39 -8.39 25.50 -3.32
CA LYS A 39 -8.94 24.19 -3.67
C LYS A 39 -9.27 24.13 -5.15
N ILE A 40 -8.92 23.01 -5.78
CA ILE A 40 -9.55 22.61 -7.02
C ILE A 40 -11.06 22.50 -6.73
N THR A 41 -11.82 23.38 -7.34
CA THR A 41 -13.29 23.44 -7.15
C THR A 41 -14.02 22.48 -8.07
N SER A 42 -13.34 22.00 -9.13
CA SER A 42 -13.87 21.03 -10.09
C SER A 42 -12.74 20.39 -10.87
N ALA A 43 -12.80 19.08 -11.05
CA ALA A 43 -11.87 18.33 -11.91
C ALA A 43 -11.95 18.76 -13.40
N SER A 44 -13.01 19.42 -13.81
CA SER A 44 -13.21 19.97 -15.17
C SER A 44 -12.63 21.37 -15.34
N ASP A 45 -12.09 22.00 -14.30
CA ASP A 45 -11.44 23.31 -14.40
C ASP A 45 -10.16 23.19 -15.24
N PRO A 46 -10.03 23.90 -16.38
CA PRO A 46 -8.82 23.85 -17.21
C PRO A 46 -7.53 24.15 -16.45
N LYS A 47 -7.59 25.02 -15.43
CA LYS A 47 -6.44 25.34 -14.57
C LYS A 47 -6.04 24.15 -13.72
N ALA A 48 -7.00 23.46 -13.12
CA ALA A 48 -6.77 22.26 -12.34
C ALA A 48 -6.17 21.14 -13.19
N VAL A 49 -6.68 20.95 -14.40
CA VAL A 49 -6.15 19.98 -15.36
C VAL A 49 -4.71 20.29 -15.73
N TYR A 50 -4.43 21.56 -16.04
CA TYR A 50 -3.06 21.97 -16.40
C TYR A 50 -2.08 21.84 -15.23
N GLN A 51 -2.48 22.22 -14.03
CA GLN A 51 -1.68 22.01 -12.82
C GLN A 51 -1.39 20.53 -12.55
N THR A 52 -2.38 19.67 -12.76
CA THR A 52 -2.21 18.21 -12.64
C THR A 52 -1.21 17.68 -13.67
N LEU A 53 -1.28 18.15 -14.91
CA LEU A 53 -0.33 17.81 -15.97
C LEU A 53 1.10 18.23 -15.59
N LEU A 54 1.28 19.46 -15.11
CA LEU A 54 2.58 19.96 -14.65
C LEU A 54 3.13 19.15 -13.48
N ALA A 55 2.26 18.80 -12.52
CA ALA A 55 2.64 17.98 -11.38
C ALA A 55 3.08 16.58 -11.82
N ALA A 56 2.36 15.94 -12.77
CA ALA A 56 2.73 14.63 -13.31
C ALA A 56 4.10 14.66 -14.00
N ASP A 57 4.38 15.69 -14.80
CA ASP A 57 5.67 15.86 -15.46
C ASP A 57 6.78 16.17 -14.45
N ALA A 58 6.48 16.93 -13.40
CA ALA A 58 7.40 17.17 -12.29
C ALA A 58 7.76 15.87 -11.56
N LEU A 59 6.78 15.02 -11.26
CA LEU A 59 7.00 13.72 -10.65
C LEU A 59 7.91 12.83 -11.50
N ARG A 60 7.70 12.79 -12.82
CA ARG A 60 8.58 12.04 -13.74
C ARG A 60 10.00 12.59 -13.74
N TYR A 61 10.15 13.91 -13.85
CA TYR A 61 11.46 14.55 -13.86
C TYR A 61 12.23 14.28 -12.56
N LEU A 62 11.62 14.49 -11.41
CA LEU A 62 12.26 14.23 -10.12
C LEU A 62 12.65 12.76 -9.97
N THR A 63 11.78 11.85 -10.37
CA THR A 63 12.05 10.41 -10.37
C THR A 63 13.30 10.08 -11.19
N LEU A 64 13.45 10.70 -12.37
CA LEU A 64 14.64 10.55 -13.21
C LEU A 64 15.88 11.19 -12.56
N GLN A 65 15.76 12.36 -11.94
CA GLN A 65 16.88 13.01 -11.25
C GLN A 65 17.41 12.16 -10.10
N ILE A 66 16.51 11.57 -9.31
CA ILE A 66 16.87 10.69 -8.18
C ILE A 66 17.59 9.43 -8.69
N THR A 67 17.01 8.75 -9.67
CA THR A 67 17.57 7.49 -10.20
C THR A 67 18.86 7.73 -10.97
N ALA A 68 18.96 8.85 -11.69
CA ALA A 68 20.17 9.28 -12.41
C ALA A 68 21.34 9.52 -11.45
N SER A 69 21.10 10.13 -10.30
CA SER A 69 22.15 10.51 -9.36
C SER A 69 22.96 9.32 -8.84
N LYS A 70 22.34 8.16 -8.73
CA LYS A 70 22.97 6.92 -8.22
C LYS A 70 23.12 5.84 -9.30
N SER A 71 22.78 6.13 -10.57
CA SER A 71 22.69 5.14 -11.66
C SER A 71 21.94 3.89 -11.22
N SER A 72 20.83 4.08 -10.52
CA SER A 72 20.09 2.99 -9.85
C SER A 72 18.64 3.40 -9.58
N GLY A 73 17.73 2.43 -9.61
CA GLY A 73 16.31 2.62 -9.35
C GLY A 73 15.44 2.24 -10.56
N HIS A 74 14.11 2.39 -10.41
CA HIS A 74 13.15 1.87 -11.38
C HIS A 74 12.12 2.96 -11.76
N PRO A 75 12.48 3.93 -12.62
CA PRO A 75 11.59 5.05 -12.92
C PRO A 75 10.43 4.70 -13.84
N GLY A 76 10.57 3.68 -14.70
CA GLY A 76 9.63 3.45 -15.81
C GLY A 76 8.24 2.99 -15.38
N GLY A 77 8.14 2.23 -14.30
CA GLY A 77 6.83 1.80 -13.78
C GLY A 77 6.06 2.98 -13.22
N PHE A 78 6.71 3.82 -12.41
CA PHE A 78 6.08 5.01 -11.84
C PHE A 78 5.71 6.05 -12.91
N ALA A 79 6.50 6.16 -13.97
CA ALA A 79 6.23 7.11 -15.06
C ALA A 79 4.84 6.91 -15.68
N SER A 80 4.33 5.67 -15.68
CA SER A 80 2.99 5.36 -16.22
C SER A 80 1.82 5.59 -15.26
N ILE A 81 2.07 6.03 -14.02
CA ILE A 81 1.02 6.38 -13.04
C ILE A 81 1.13 7.84 -12.58
N ALA A 82 2.06 8.61 -13.11
CA ALA A 82 2.34 9.95 -12.62
C ALA A 82 1.10 10.88 -12.66
N GLU A 83 0.25 10.81 -13.69
CA GLU A 83 -1.02 11.53 -13.76
C GLU A 83 -1.99 11.10 -12.65
N GLY A 84 -2.04 9.80 -12.35
CA GLY A 84 -2.91 9.27 -11.29
C GLY A 84 -2.47 9.75 -9.89
N ILE A 85 -1.16 9.73 -9.61
CA ILE A 85 -0.63 10.25 -8.33
C ILE A 85 -0.84 11.77 -8.24
N ALA A 86 -0.56 12.51 -9.30
CA ALA A 86 -0.81 13.95 -9.35
C ALA A 86 -2.29 14.27 -9.11
N ALA A 87 -3.21 13.52 -9.76
CA ALA A 87 -4.65 13.69 -9.59
C ALA A 87 -5.10 13.45 -8.14
N LEU A 88 -4.64 12.38 -7.50
CA LEU A 88 -4.93 12.11 -6.08
C LEU A 88 -4.53 13.28 -5.19
N MET A 89 -3.30 13.75 -5.35
CA MET A 89 -2.76 14.84 -4.52
C MET A 89 -3.48 16.16 -4.79
N MET A 90 -3.76 16.48 -6.04
CA MET A 90 -4.48 17.69 -6.42
C MET A 90 -5.93 17.69 -5.92
N LEU A 91 -6.57 16.54 -5.80
CA LEU A 91 -7.88 16.35 -5.17
C LEU A 91 -7.83 16.26 -3.64
N GLY A 92 -6.65 16.30 -3.02
CA GLY A 92 -6.45 16.25 -1.58
C GLY A 92 -6.44 14.85 -0.96
N TYR A 93 -6.37 13.79 -1.76
CA TYR A 93 -6.28 12.41 -1.29
C TYR A 93 -4.82 11.98 -1.08
N LYS A 94 -4.31 12.19 0.11
CA LYS A 94 -2.89 12.05 0.45
C LYS A 94 -2.49 10.70 1.02
N ASN A 95 -3.46 9.90 1.49
CA ASN A 95 -3.19 8.62 2.15
C ASN A 95 -2.93 7.51 1.13
N ILE A 96 -1.96 7.74 0.25
CA ILE A 96 -1.64 6.85 -0.86
C ILE A 96 -0.78 5.70 -0.36
N ILE A 97 -1.22 4.49 -0.66
CA ILE A 97 -0.52 3.24 -0.40
C ILE A 97 -0.05 2.66 -1.73
N THR A 98 1.05 1.94 -1.74
CA THR A 98 1.50 1.21 -2.92
C THR A 98 1.92 -0.21 -2.58
N GLU A 99 1.57 -1.14 -3.43
CA GLU A 99 2.14 -2.48 -3.36
C GLU A 99 3.47 -2.59 -4.14
N VAL A 100 3.77 -1.58 -4.98
CA VAL A 100 4.90 -1.61 -5.90
C VAL A 100 6.11 -0.92 -5.27
N GLY A 101 6.88 -1.67 -4.48
CA GLY A 101 8.02 -1.11 -3.73
C GLY A 101 9.08 -0.44 -4.59
N HIS A 102 9.31 -0.91 -5.81
CA HIS A 102 10.26 -0.32 -6.75
C HIS A 102 9.79 1.01 -7.37
N HIS A 103 8.54 1.44 -7.14
CA HIS A 103 8.09 2.80 -7.45
C HIS A 103 8.60 3.85 -6.43
N ALA A 104 9.40 3.45 -5.44
CA ALA A 104 9.94 4.31 -4.39
C ALA A 104 10.49 5.66 -4.89
N PRO A 105 11.30 5.76 -5.96
CA PRO A 105 11.78 7.05 -6.43
C PRO A 105 10.65 8.03 -6.78
N GLY A 106 9.57 7.54 -7.37
CA GLY A 106 8.40 8.35 -7.69
C GLY A 106 7.62 8.79 -6.45
N PHE A 107 7.46 7.89 -5.47
CA PHE A 107 6.82 8.26 -4.21
C PHE A 107 7.67 9.23 -3.38
N TYR A 108 9.01 9.14 -3.44
CA TYR A 108 9.87 10.17 -2.84
C TYR A 108 9.73 11.52 -3.55
N SER A 109 9.56 11.50 -4.86
CA SER A 109 9.24 12.71 -5.64
C SER A 109 7.91 13.33 -5.20
N ASN A 110 6.90 12.49 -4.94
CA ASN A 110 5.59 12.90 -4.45
C ASN A 110 5.69 13.60 -3.09
N VAL A 111 6.32 12.94 -2.10
CA VAL A 111 6.47 13.53 -0.75
C VAL A 111 7.54 14.63 -0.67
N PHE A 112 8.35 14.81 -1.71
CA PHE A 112 9.17 16.00 -1.89
C PHE A 112 8.32 17.19 -2.36
N LEU A 113 7.44 16.99 -3.34
CA LEU A 113 6.56 18.04 -3.86
C LEU A 113 5.57 18.55 -2.81
N ASP A 114 5.08 17.69 -1.92
CA ASP A 114 4.16 18.07 -0.85
C ASP A 114 4.88 18.59 0.42
N ARG A 115 6.20 18.71 0.37
CA ARG A 115 7.07 19.20 1.46
C ARG A 115 7.20 18.26 2.68
N SER A 116 6.66 17.03 2.64
CA SER A 116 6.80 16.09 3.76
C SER A 116 8.25 15.75 4.07
N LEU A 117 9.14 15.74 3.08
CA LEU A 117 10.56 15.45 3.28
C LEU A 117 11.33 16.58 3.96
N GLU A 118 10.79 17.77 4.13
CA GLU A 118 11.40 18.84 4.90
C GLU A 118 11.63 18.42 6.36
N ALA A 119 10.77 17.54 6.90
CA ALA A 119 10.96 16.91 8.21
C ALA A 119 12.25 16.06 8.32
N MET A 120 12.85 15.69 7.19
CA MET A 120 14.14 14.99 7.11
C MET A 120 15.29 15.92 6.67
N GLY A 121 15.05 17.22 6.55
CA GLY A 121 16.01 18.20 6.04
C GLY A 121 16.27 18.06 4.53
N ILE A 122 15.30 17.55 3.78
CA ILE A 122 15.36 17.41 2.32
C ILE A 122 14.44 18.47 1.69
N GLU A 123 15.02 19.62 1.35
CA GLU A 123 14.32 20.79 0.87
C GLU A 123 14.60 21.09 -0.61
N THR A 124 15.75 20.63 -1.12
CA THR A 124 16.20 20.88 -2.48
C THR A 124 16.32 19.59 -3.31
N VAL A 125 16.23 19.73 -4.63
CA VAL A 125 16.45 18.60 -5.56
C VAL A 125 17.84 17.99 -5.39
N GLN A 126 18.85 18.79 -5.06
CA GLN A 126 20.19 18.26 -4.81
C GLN A 126 20.20 17.38 -3.56
N GLN A 127 19.61 17.82 -2.44
CA GLN A 127 19.49 17.00 -1.23
C GLN A 127 18.68 15.72 -1.49
N LEU A 128 17.58 15.81 -2.27
CA LEU A 128 16.79 14.66 -2.66
C LEU A 128 17.64 13.61 -3.41
N ARG A 129 18.48 14.05 -4.36
CA ARG A 129 19.43 13.20 -5.11
C ARG A 129 20.50 12.59 -4.21
N ASP A 130 21.09 13.39 -3.31
CA ASP A 130 22.18 12.96 -2.44
C ASP A 130 21.72 11.91 -1.42
N ARG A 131 20.49 12.06 -0.91
CA ARG A 131 19.91 11.18 0.11
C ARG A 131 19.33 9.87 -0.44
N PHE A 132 19.15 9.75 -1.75
CA PHE A 132 18.63 8.52 -2.35
C PHE A 132 19.64 7.37 -2.24
N ARG A 133 19.19 6.19 -1.84
CA ARG A 133 19.98 4.98 -1.58
C ARG A 133 21.10 5.14 -0.54
N GLU A 134 20.91 6.07 0.41
CA GLU A 134 21.75 6.17 1.59
C GLU A 134 21.10 5.44 2.77
N THR A 135 21.90 4.82 3.63
CA THR A 135 21.42 3.96 4.73
C THR A 135 20.44 4.65 5.68
N HIS A 136 20.65 5.95 5.94
CA HIS A 136 19.76 6.78 6.77
C HIS A 136 19.01 7.83 5.93
N GLY A 137 18.85 7.56 4.65
CA GLY A 137 18.19 8.42 3.68
C GLY A 137 16.93 7.78 3.11
N LEU A 138 16.79 7.93 1.78
CA LEU A 138 15.69 7.41 1.00
C LEU A 138 16.11 6.08 0.38
N LEU A 139 15.58 4.98 0.89
CA LEU A 139 15.98 3.63 0.48
C LEU A 139 15.47 3.30 -0.94
N GLY A 140 16.02 2.25 -1.55
CA GLY A 140 15.65 1.84 -2.92
C GLY A 140 14.23 1.28 -3.05
N HIS A 141 13.64 0.85 -1.95
CA HIS A 141 12.23 0.44 -1.80
C HIS A 141 11.64 1.20 -0.63
N LEU A 142 10.32 1.31 -0.59
CA LEU A 142 9.65 2.10 0.44
C LEU A 142 9.86 1.52 1.84
N SER A 143 10.18 2.39 2.76
CA SER A 143 10.29 2.11 4.19
C SER A 143 9.25 2.94 4.94
N GLY A 144 8.71 2.38 6.02
CA GLY A 144 7.66 3.01 6.82
C GLY A 144 8.12 4.25 7.63
N GLN A 145 9.40 4.61 7.58
CA GLN A 145 9.95 5.77 8.31
C GLN A 145 9.94 7.09 7.52
N ILE A 146 9.57 7.05 6.25
CA ILE A 146 9.58 8.24 5.38
C ILE A 146 8.31 9.06 5.63
N PRO A 147 8.43 10.35 6.00
CA PRO A 147 7.27 11.22 6.19
C PRO A 147 6.36 11.25 4.96
N GLY A 148 5.05 11.16 5.18
CA GLY A 148 4.07 11.15 4.10
C GLY A 148 3.83 9.78 3.44
N LEU A 149 4.61 8.75 3.78
CA LEU A 149 4.40 7.38 3.31
C LEU A 149 3.81 6.51 4.42
N LEU A 150 2.78 5.73 4.08
CA LEU A 150 2.00 4.98 5.07
C LEU A 150 2.47 3.53 5.24
N ASN A 151 3.06 2.93 4.20
CA ASN A 151 3.39 1.52 4.21
C ASN A 151 4.81 1.25 3.72
N PRO A 152 5.47 0.23 4.26
CA PRO A 152 6.63 -0.37 3.61
C PRO A 152 6.19 -1.13 2.36
N ALA A 153 7.03 -1.22 1.36
CA ALA A 153 6.78 -2.05 0.18
C ALA A 153 8.10 -2.64 -0.32
N GLY A 154 8.18 -3.95 -0.27
CA GLY A 154 9.28 -4.76 -0.79
C GLY A 154 8.75 -5.84 -1.72
N PRO A 155 8.33 -7.01 -1.21
CA PRO A 155 7.61 -8.00 -1.99
C PRO A 155 6.31 -7.42 -2.55
N LEU A 156 5.95 -7.81 -3.78
CA LEU A 156 4.72 -7.37 -4.43
C LEU A 156 3.46 -7.91 -3.72
N GLY A 157 2.33 -7.27 -3.94
CA GLY A 157 0.99 -7.73 -3.56
C GLY A 157 0.53 -7.34 -2.16
N GLN A 158 1.40 -6.87 -1.28
CA GLN A 158 1.08 -6.65 0.14
C GLN A 158 0.30 -5.34 0.41
N GLY A 159 0.38 -4.37 -0.51
CA GLY A 159 -0.20 -3.03 -0.33
C GLY A 159 -1.70 -3.02 -0.09
N GLN A 160 -2.44 -3.96 -0.68
CA GLN A 160 -3.89 -4.09 -0.51
C GLN A 160 -4.27 -4.28 0.97
N HIS A 161 -3.56 -5.13 1.70
CA HIS A 161 -3.85 -5.39 3.11
C HIS A 161 -3.64 -4.14 3.97
N PHE A 162 -2.63 -3.32 3.66
CA PHE A 162 -2.41 -2.04 4.35
C PHE A 162 -3.55 -1.06 4.08
N ALA A 163 -4.02 -0.95 2.82
CA ALA A 163 -5.14 -0.08 2.46
C ALA A 163 -6.44 -0.53 3.15
N MET A 164 -6.74 -1.81 3.13
CA MET A 164 -7.93 -2.39 3.75
C MET A 164 -7.93 -2.24 5.28
N ALA A 165 -6.78 -2.50 5.93
CA ALA A 165 -6.63 -2.29 7.36
C ALA A 165 -6.78 -0.80 7.74
N ALA A 166 -6.16 0.11 6.98
CA ALA A 166 -6.28 1.54 7.20
C ALA A 166 -7.72 2.03 6.98
N ALA A 167 -8.39 1.59 5.93
CA ALA A 167 -9.78 1.94 5.62
C ALA A 167 -10.74 1.48 6.72
N ARG A 168 -10.58 0.25 7.22
CA ARG A 168 -11.38 -0.28 8.32
C ARG A 168 -11.25 0.55 9.59
N LEU A 169 -10.05 1.01 9.89
CA LEU A 169 -9.74 1.77 11.10
C LEU A 169 -10.09 3.26 11.01
N ASN A 170 -10.29 3.79 9.80
CA ASN A 170 -10.54 5.21 9.55
C ASN A 170 -11.74 5.40 8.62
N PRO A 171 -12.97 5.12 9.08
CA PRO A 171 -14.17 5.33 8.27
C PRO A 171 -14.24 6.78 7.73
N GLY A 172 -14.63 6.93 6.46
CA GLY A 172 -14.76 8.22 5.81
C GLY A 172 -13.44 8.83 5.29
N THR A 173 -12.30 8.17 5.50
CA THR A 173 -11.02 8.57 4.91
C THR A 173 -10.66 7.62 3.78
N LEU A 174 -10.36 8.16 2.59
CA LEU A 174 -9.97 7.35 1.43
C LEU A 174 -8.52 6.88 1.54
N PHE A 175 -8.29 5.61 1.21
CA PHE A 175 -6.97 4.98 1.09
C PHE A 175 -6.77 4.42 -0.33
N PRO A 176 -6.29 5.23 -1.28
CA PRO A 176 -5.92 4.73 -2.59
C PRO A 176 -4.72 3.79 -2.49
N VAL A 177 -4.74 2.69 -3.26
CA VAL A 177 -3.63 1.75 -3.33
C VAL A 177 -3.27 1.44 -4.77
N THR A 178 -2.02 1.73 -5.17
CA THR A 178 -1.54 1.42 -6.51
C THR A 178 -1.08 -0.02 -6.63
N ILE A 179 -1.57 -0.70 -7.68
CA ILE A 179 -1.24 -2.10 -8.01
C ILE A 179 -0.59 -2.11 -9.40
N GLY A 180 0.53 -2.81 -9.56
CA GLY A 180 1.14 -3.00 -10.88
C GLY A 180 0.57 -4.19 -11.64
N ASP A 181 0.81 -4.25 -12.96
CA ASP A 181 0.42 -5.39 -13.82
C ASP A 181 0.90 -6.74 -13.27
N GLY A 182 2.15 -6.78 -12.75
CA GLY A 182 2.69 -7.99 -12.15
C GLY A 182 2.03 -8.31 -10.81
N GLY A 183 1.74 -7.25 -10.04
CA GLY A 183 1.21 -7.37 -8.68
C GLY A 183 -0.22 -7.92 -8.63
N ILE A 184 -1.05 -7.65 -9.64
CA ILE A 184 -2.45 -8.11 -9.63
C ILE A 184 -2.60 -9.64 -9.59
N GLY A 185 -1.57 -10.37 -10.02
CA GLY A 185 -1.51 -11.83 -9.96
C GLY A 185 -0.90 -12.40 -8.68
N GLU A 186 -0.42 -11.56 -7.77
CA GLU A 186 0.19 -12.00 -6.52
C GLU A 186 -0.86 -12.58 -5.56
N PRO A 187 -0.55 -13.66 -4.83
CA PRO A 187 -1.50 -14.31 -3.92
C PRO A 187 -2.12 -13.33 -2.91
N TYR A 188 -1.34 -12.40 -2.36
CA TYR A 188 -1.83 -11.40 -1.41
C TYR A 188 -2.86 -10.44 -2.03
N VAL A 189 -2.69 -10.03 -3.29
CA VAL A 189 -3.69 -9.21 -3.98
C VAL A 189 -4.95 -10.01 -4.22
N MET A 190 -4.80 -11.22 -4.77
CA MET A 190 -5.95 -12.08 -5.09
C MET A 190 -6.75 -12.45 -3.84
N SER A 191 -6.07 -12.85 -2.76
CA SER A 191 -6.74 -13.22 -1.51
C SER A 191 -7.42 -12.03 -0.83
N SER A 192 -6.81 -10.86 -0.85
CA SER A 192 -7.40 -9.65 -0.28
C SER A 192 -8.66 -9.22 -1.05
N ILE A 193 -8.57 -9.15 -2.38
CA ILE A 193 -9.70 -8.79 -3.24
C ILE A 193 -10.87 -9.78 -3.07
N SER A 194 -10.59 -11.07 -2.93
CA SER A 194 -11.64 -12.10 -2.86
C SER A 194 -12.32 -12.21 -1.50
N HIS A 195 -11.66 -11.87 -0.40
CA HIS A 195 -12.15 -12.20 0.94
C HIS A 195 -12.52 -10.99 1.81
N PHE A 196 -11.79 -9.88 1.66
CA PHE A 196 -11.94 -8.78 2.60
C PHE A 196 -13.33 -8.15 2.57
N HIS A 197 -13.86 -7.78 1.39
CA HIS A 197 -15.15 -7.10 1.29
C HIS A 197 -16.34 -8.02 1.63
N THR A 198 -16.19 -9.34 1.45
CA THR A 198 -17.19 -10.30 1.92
C THR A 198 -17.31 -10.26 3.43
N ALA A 199 -16.18 -10.13 4.14
CA ALA A 199 -16.15 -9.99 5.58
C ALA A 199 -16.58 -8.59 6.04
N TYR A 200 -16.14 -7.56 5.33
CA TYR A 200 -16.36 -6.15 5.67
C TYR A 200 -17.07 -5.38 4.54
N PRO A 201 -18.34 -5.71 4.23
CA PRO A 201 -19.05 -5.14 3.07
C PRO A 201 -19.23 -3.63 3.11
N ASN A 202 -19.16 -3.02 4.31
CA ASN A 202 -19.30 -1.58 4.51
C ASN A 202 -17.96 -0.83 4.49
N VAL A 203 -16.83 -1.52 4.32
CA VAL A 203 -15.51 -0.88 4.20
C VAL A 203 -15.17 -0.74 2.74
N THR A 204 -15.59 0.37 2.13
CA THR A 204 -15.41 0.66 0.71
C THR A 204 -14.44 1.79 0.46
N ASN A 205 -13.98 2.47 1.49
CA ASN A 205 -13.10 3.64 1.46
C ASN A 205 -11.61 3.28 1.22
N PHE A 206 -11.33 2.16 0.58
CA PHE A 206 -10.06 1.87 -0.09
C PHE A 206 -10.30 1.83 -1.60
N LEU A 207 -9.33 2.33 -2.38
CA LEU A 207 -9.47 2.44 -3.82
C LEU A 207 -8.28 1.76 -4.52
N PRO A 208 -8.42 0.51 -5.00
CA PRO A 208 -7.41 -0.10 -5.86
C PRO A 208 -7.30 0.65 -7.18
N ILE A 209 -6.06 1.04 -7.52
CA ILE A 209 -5.70 1.71 -8.76
C ILE A 209 -4.72 0.82 -9.51
N LEU A 210 -5.22 0.11 -10.53
CA LEU A 210 -4.37 -0.72 -11.38
C LEU A 210 -3.57 0.16 -12.34
N VAL A 211 -2.25 0.09 -12.22
CA VAL A 211 -1.29 0.68 -13.15
C VAL A 211 -1.05 -0.30 -14.29
N TRP A 212 -1.90 -0.25 -15.31
CA TRP A 212 -1.87 -1.21 -16.40
C TRP A 212 -1.01 -0.71 -17.55
N ASN A 213 0.28 -1.02 -17.48
CA ASN A 213 1.28 -0.47 -18.41
C ASN A 213 1.84 -1.49 -19.42
N GLY A 214 1.39 -2.73 -19.37
CA GLY A 214 1.66 -3.79 -20.33
C GLY A 214 2.95 -4.58 -20.08
N TYR A 215 3.79 -4.19 -19.11
CA TYR A 215 5.12 -4.77 -18.97
C TYR A 215 5.48 -5.07 -17.52
N SER A 216 6.01 -6.27 -17.32
CA SER A 216 6.77 -6.66 -16.12
C SER A 216 8.20 -6.08 -16.17
N GLN A 217 9.13 -6.67 -15.46
CA GLN A 217 10.52 -6.21 -15.43
C GLN A 217 11.22 -6.35 -16.78
N GLU A 218 11.11 -7.49 -17.45
CA GLU A 218 11.94 -7.84 -18.62
C GLU A 218 11.13 -8.05 -19.90
N HIS A 219 9.82 -8.27 -19.78
CA HIS A 219 8.95 -8.58 -20.91
C HIS A 219 7.51 -8.13 -20.65
N HIS A 220 6.59 -8.47 -21.54
CA HIS A 220 5.16 -8.23 -21.34
C HIS A 220 4.65 -8.91 -20.08
N SER A 221 3.80 -8.21 -19.33
CA SER A 221 3.12 -8.82 -18.19
C SER A 221 2.10 -9.85 -18.67
N MET A 222 1.80 -10.85 -17.83
CA MET A 222 0.79 -11.86 -18.19
C MET A 222 -0.59 -11.22 -18.41
N VAL A 223 -0.93 -10.17 -17.66
CA VAL A 223 -2.20 -9.46 -17.81
C VAL A 223 -2.24 -8.54 -19.03
N SER A 224 -1.10 -8.26 -19.69
CA SER A 224 -1.09 -7.48 -20.93
C SER A 224 -1.87 -8.11 -22.07
N THR A 225 -2.13 -9.42 -21.99
CA THR A 225 -2.96 -10.16 -22.97
C THR A 225 -4.45 -9.98 -22.75
N LYS A 226 -4.87 -9.34 -21.66
CA LYS A 226 -6.29 -9.13 -21.34
C LYS A 226 -6.86 -7.93 -22.09
N THR A 227 -8.14 -8.02 -22.41
CA THR A 227 -8.91 -6.87 -22.90
C THR A 227 -9.45 -6.03 -21.74
N ASN A 228 -9.86 -4.80 -22.03
CA ASN A 228 -10.53 -3.94 -21.05
C ASN A 228 -11.76 -4.63 -20.44
N ASP A 229 -12.53 -5.37 -21.23
CA ASP A 229 -13.72 -6.10 -20.75
C ASP A 229 -13.36 -7.28 -19.84
N GLN A 230 -12.30 -8.02 -20.15
CA GLN A 230 -11.82 -9.08 -19.27
C GLN A 230 -11.33 -8.52 -17.93
N MET A 231 -10.72 -7.34 -17.92
CA MET A 231 -10.31 -6.70 -16.69
C MET A 231 -11.51 -6.18 -15.89
N ARG A 232 -12.53 -5.64 -16.54
CA ARG A 232 -13.81 -5.33 -15.87
C ARG A 232 -14.44 -6.57 -15.24
N GLN A 233 -14.47 -7.68 -15.97
CA GLN A 233 -15.01 -8.95 -15.45
C GLN A 233 -14.22 -9.48 -14.25
N TYR A 234 -12.91 -9.30 -14.23
CA TYR A 234 -12.07 -9.70 -13.10
C TYR A 234 -12.49 -8.99 -11.80
N PHE A 235 -12.64 -7.67 -11.85
CA PHE A 235 -13.10 -6.91 -10.68
C PHE A 235 -14.57 -7.15 -10.37
N ALA A 236 -15.44 -7.21 -11.38
CA ALA A 236 -16.88 -7.48 -11.18
C ALA A 236 -17.13 -8.86 -10.57
N GLY A 237 -16.35 -9.87 -10.95
CA GLY A 237 -16.39 -11.20 -10.35
C GLY A 237 -15.93 -11.26 -8.89
N ASN A 238 -15.34 -10.18 -8.39
CA ASN A 238 -14.95 -9.97 -6.99
C ASN A 238 -15.80 -8.85 -6.36
N ASP A 239 -17.06 -8.72 -6.76
CA ASP A 239 -18.10 -7.84 -6.21
C ASP A 239 -17.84 -6.33 -6.33
N PHE A 240 -16.84 -5.90 -7.13
CA PHE A 240 -16.67 -4.49 -7.41
C PHE A 240 -17.84 -3.94 -8.22
N GLN A 241 -18.50 -2.93 -7.69
CA GLN A 241 -19.74 -2.35 -8.23
C GLN A 241 -19.45 -1.27 -9.28
N GLU A 242 -18.31 -0.59 -9.13
CA GLU A 242 -17.87 0.42 -10.08
C GLU A 242 -16.43 0.14 -10.54
N ILE A 243 -16.25 -0.03 -11.85
CA ILE A 243 -14.96 -0.31 -12.46
C ILE A 243 -14.72 0.73 -13.56
N ILE A 244 -13.80 1.63 -13.31
CA ILE A 244 -13.48 2.74 -14.19
C ILE A 244 -12.17 2.44 -14.91
N ILE A 245 -12.15 2.56 -16.24
CA ILE A 245 -10.92 2.40 -17.04
C ILE A 245 -10.67 3.70 -17.78
N VAL A 246 -9.49 4.28 -17.59
CA VAL A 246 -8.98 5.40 -18.36
C VAL A 246 -7.84 4.85 -19.23
N ASP A 247 -8.12 4.65 -20.52
CA ASP A 247 -7.17 4.11 -21.49
C ASP A 247 -6.59 5.25 -22.31
N ALA A 248 -5.28 5.45 -22.25
CA ALA A 248 -4.61 6.50 -23.01
C ALA A 248 -4.82 6.36 -24.53
N LYS A 249 -5.11 5.15 -25.01
CA LYS A 249 -5.37 4.89 -26.42
C LYS A 249 -6.63 5.59 -26.94
N ASP A 250 -7.59 5.89 -26.07
CA ASP A 250 -8.81 6.62 -26.44
C ASP A 250 -8.54 8.09 -26.80
N TYR A 251 -7.33 8.59 -26.51
CA TYR A 251 -6.85 9.96 -26.77
C TYR A 251 -5.76 10.00 -27.83
N ASP A 252 -5.50 8.87 -28.51
CA ASP A 252 -4.41 8.70 -29.47
C ASP A 252 -4.89 8.82 -30.92
N ASP A 253 -4.90 10.03 -31.46
CA ASP A 253 -5.22 10.27 -32.87
C ASP A 253 -4.17 9.73 -33.83
N ALA A 254 -2.94 9.45 -33.35
CA ALA A 254 -1.83 9.00 -34.18
C ALA A 254 -1.82 7.49 -34.45
N ASN A 255 -2.77 6.72 -33.90
CA ASN A 255 -2.88 5.27 -34.05
C ASN A 255 -1.55 4.53 -33.82
N GLN A 256 -0.93 4.74 -32.65
CA GLN A 256 0.26 4.00 -32.26
C GLN A 256 -0.01 2.49 -32.38
N ALA A 257 0.93 1.76 -32.95
CA ALA A 257 0.78 0.32 -33.22
C ALA A 257 0.69 -0.55 -31.95
N SER A 258 1.01 0.02 -30.77
CA SER A 258 0.94 -0.66 -29.49
C SER A 258 -0.50 -0.69 -28.95
N ASP A 259 -0.86 -1.74 -28.21
CA ASP A 259 -2.09 -1.79 -27.39
C ASP A 259 -2.07 -0.80 -26.23
N TYR A 260 -0.92 -0.20 -25.95
CA TYR A 260 -0.69 0.79 -24.91
C TYR A 260 -0.18 2.08 -25.57
N ALA A 261 -0.90 3.17 -25.41
CA ALA A 261 -0.46 4.45 -25.93
C ALA A 261 0.57 5.10 -24.99
N ASP A 262 1.55 5.76 -25.60
CA ASP A 262 2.49 6.64 -24.92
C ASP A 262 1.96 8.06 -24.93
N SER A 263 1.31 8.48 -23.85
CA SER A 263 0.73 9.84 -23.75
C SER A 263 1.79 10.95 -23.85
N SER A 264 3.07 10.65 -23.68
CA SER A 264 4.14 11.63 -23.87
C SER A 264 4.37 12.03 -25.34
N LEU A 265 3.85 11.25 -26.27
CA LEU A 265 3.89 11.55 -27.70
C LEU A 265 2.65 12.33 -28.19
N PHE A 266 1.68 12.52 -27.32
CA PHE A 266 0.47 13.27 -27.62
C PHE A 266 0.76 14.76 -27.89
N SER A 267 -0.09 15.40 -28.66
CA SER A 267 -0.16 16.84 -28.70
C SER A 267 -0.51 17.40 -27.32
N PHE A 268 -0.28 18.69 -27.13
CA PHE A 268 -0.64 19.33 -25.86
C PHE A 268 -2.14 19.17 -25.52
N GLN A 269 -3.01 19.33 -26.51
CA GLN A 269 -4.46 19.20 -26.33
C GLN A 269 -4.86 17.76 -25.97
N GLN A 270 -4.28 16.77 -26.62
CA GLN A 270 -4.51 15.35 -26.28
C GLN A 270 -4.02 15.02 -24.86
N ARG A 271 -2.86 15.58 -24.45
CA ARG A 271 -2.37 15.39 -23.08
C ARG A 271 -3.26 16.05 -22.05
N LEU A 272 -3.77 17.26 -22.33
CA LEU A 272 -4.76 17.90 -21.45
C LEU A 272 -6.02 17.05 -21.35
N ALA A 273 -6.55 16.56 -22.48
CA ALA A 273 -7.76 15.73 -22.49
C ALA A 273 -7.57 14.42 -21.71
N PHE A 274 -6.43 13.75 -21.88
CA PHE A 274 -6.10 12.55 -21.11
C PHE A 274 -5.94 12.85 -19.61
N THR A 275 -5.24 13.93 -19.26
CA THR A 275 -5.06 14.34 -17.87
C THR A 275 -6.39 14.73 -17.23
N GLN A 276 -7.26 15.43 -17.97
CA GLN A 276 -8.62 15.74 -17.52
C GLN A 276 -9.42 14.46 -17.25
N ALA A 277 -9.36 13.48 -18.15
CA ALA A 277 -10.05 12.22 -17.94
C ALA A 277 -9.52 11.46 -16.71
N VAL A 278 -8.21 11.45 -16.47
CA VAL A 278 -7.63 10.88 -15.25
C VAL A 278 -8.14 11.61 -14.01
N LEU A 279 -8.15 12.94 -14.02
CA LEU A 279 -8.57 13.74 -12.87
C LEU A 279 -10.07 13.57 -12.57
N GLU A 280 -10.95 13.67 -13.58
CA GLU A 280 -12.40 13.49 -13.43
C GLU A 280 -12.78 12.07 -12.97
N ASN A 281 -12.15 11.06 -13.56
CA ASN A 281 -12.44 9.68 -13.18
C ASN A 281 -11.82 9.30 -11.82
N MET A 282 -10.72 9.94 -11.41
CA MET A 282 -10.18 9.82 -10.05
C MET A 282 -11.13 10.42 -9.01
N GLU A 283 -11.65 11.62 -9.28
CA GLU A 283 -12.66 12.26 -8.41
C GLU A 283 -13.92 11.40 -8.29
N ARG A 284 -14.42 10.91 -9.42
CA ARG A 284 -15.57 10.00 -9.48
C ARG A 284 -15.33 8.72 -8.69
N ALA A 285 -14.16 8.07 -8.88
CA ALA A 285 -13.80 6.84 -8.18
C ALA A 285 -13.70 7.06 -6.67
N ALA A 286 -13.08 8.19 -6.26
CA ALA A 286 -12.94 8.54 -4.85
C ALA A 286 -14.30 8.79 -4.18
N HIS A 287 -15.19 9.55 -4.82
CA HIS A 287 -16.54 9.79 -4.32
C HIS A 287 -17.34 8.48 -4.24
N SER A 288 -17.30 7.66 -5.29
CA SER A 288 -18.00 6.38 -5.32
C SER A 288 -17.56 5.46 -4.16
N ALA A 289 -16.25 5.37 -3.92
CA ALA A 289 -15.71 4.59 -2.82
C ALA A 289 -16.14 5.13 -1.43
N LEU A 290 -16.13 6.45 -1.26
CA LEU A 290 -16.57 7.11 -0.02
C LEU A 290 -18.09 7.02 0.18
N ASP A 291 -18.87 6.93 -0.91
CA ASP A 291 -20.33 6.78 -0.90
C ASP A 291 -20.80 5.32 -0.73
N GLY A 292 -19.89 4.41 -0.40
CA GLY A 292 -20.22 3.04 -0.02
C GLY A 292 -20.25 2.04 -1.18
N LYS A 293 -19.62 2.35 -2.34
CA LYS A 293 -19.49 1.41 -3.44
C LYS A 293 -18.05 0.88 -3.53
N LEU A 294 -17.93 -0.43 -3.60
CA LEU A 294 -16.64 -1.05 -3.89
C LEU A 294 -16.21 -0.65 -5.32
N THR A 295 -15.14 0.12 -5.42
CA THR A 295 -14.73 0.80 -6.66
C THR A 295 -13.29 0.45 -7.01
N ALA A 296 -13.01 0.22 -8.30
CA ALA A 296 -11.66 0.07 -8.84
C ALA A 296 -11.42 1.07 -9.97
N LEU A 297 -10.23 1.67 -10.00
CA LEU A 297 -9.78 2.53 -11.09
C LEU A 297 -8.61 1.86 -11.81
N ILE A 298 -8.63 1.87 -13.13
CA ILE A 298 -7.59 1.32 -13.99
C ILE A 298 -7.07 2.44 -14.87
N ILE A 299 -5.77 2.73 -14.79
CA ILE A 299 -5.10 3.69 -15.67
C ILE A 299 -4.19 2.90 -16.59
N LYS A 300 -4.50 2.95 -17.90
CA LYS A 300 -3.82 2.17 -18.91
C LYS A 300 -3.03 3.07 -19.85
N GLN A 301 -1.72 2.97 -19.78
CA GLN A 301 -0.79 3.63 -20.69
C GLN A 301 0.56 2.92 -20.71
N LEU A 302 1.37 3.18 -21.73
CA LEU A 302 2.62 2.48 -21.95
C LEU A 302 3.61 2.66 -20.80
N LYS A 303 4.24 1.57 -20.36
CA LYS A 303 5.35 1.64 -19.40
C LYS A 303 6.49 2.51 -19.93
N GLY A 304 6.93 3.47 -19.12
CA GLY A 304 7.96 4.43 -19.49
C GLY A 304 7.42 5.64 -20.26
N THR A 305 6.12 5.92 -20.20
CA THR A 305 5.55 7.17 -20.70
C THR A 305 6.29 8.38 -20.13
N GLY A 306 6.73 9.29 -21.00
CA GLY A 306 7.45 10.50 -20.60
C GLY A 306 8.92 10.32 -20.25
N VAL A 307 9.45 9.09 -20.24
CA VAL A 307 10.89 8.83 -20.10
C VAL A 307 11.48 8.32 -21.42
N HIS A 308 12.80 8.27 -21.52
CA HIS A 308 13.49 7.95 -22.77
C HIS A 308 13.24 6.52 -23.27
N LYS A 309 13.22 5.54 -22.37
CA LYS A 309 13.01 4.13 -22.73
C LYS A 309 11.55 3.74 -22.52
N ARG A 310 11.09 2.78 -23.31
CA ARG A 310 9.72 2.29 -23.35
C ARG A 310 9.64 0.79 -23.07
N GLY A 311 8.52 0.35 -22.57
CA GLY A 311 8.25 -1.05 -22.28
C GLY A 311 9.18 -1.61 -21.20
N ALA A 312 9.62 -2.85 -21.37
CA ALA A 312 10.53 -3.49 -20.43
C ALA A 312 11.83 -2.72 -20.22
N LYS A 313 12.37 -2.08 -21.28
CA LYS A 313 13.61 -1.29 -21.23
C LYS A 313 13.52 -0.06 -20.32
N ALA A 314 12.31 0.39 -19.97
CA ALA A 314 12.10 1.49 -19.06
C ALA A 314 12.22 1.10 -17.58
N HIS A 315 12.24 -0.20 -17.26
CA HIS A 315 12.28 -0.66 -15.88
C HIS A 315 13.54 -0.19 -15.16
N ASN A 316 14.71 -0.45 -15.76
CA ASN A 316 16.01 -0.05 -15.25
C ASN A 316 16.61 1.02 -16.16
N LEU A 317 16.20 2.27 -15.97
CA LEU A 317 16.81 3.38 -16.68
C LEU A 317 18.02 3.85 -15.88
N TYR A 318 19.21 3.41 -16.27
CA TYR A 318 20.46 3.92 -15.73
C TYR A 318 21.03 4.97 -16.70
N PRO A 319 21.01 6.23 -16.34
CA PRO A 319 21.61 7.27 -17.19
C PRO A 319 23.13 7.33 -16.99
N GLY A 320 23.79 6.18 -17.11
CA GLY A 320 25.25 6.12 -17.27
C GLY A 320 25.68 6.63 -18.63
N ASP A 321 24.74 6.70 -19.58
CA ASP A 321 24.92 7.28 -20.87
C ASP A 321 24.61 8.79 -20.80
N THR A 322 25.62 9.63 -20.99
CA THR A 322 25.48 11.10 -20.96
C THR A 322 24.51 11.62 -22.01
N VAL A 323 24.43 10.97 -23.17
CA VAL A 323 23.52 11.34 -24.26
C VAL A 323 22.05 11.10 -23.86
N GLU A 324 21.74 9.95 -23.23
CA GLU A 324 20.40 9.67 -22.72
C GLU A 324 20.01 10.65 -21.61
N LYS A 325 20.96 10.98 -20.73
CA LYS A 325 20.76 11.91 -19.62
C LYS A 325 20.45 13.33 -20.10
N ASP A 326 21.22 13.82 -21.04
CA ASP A 326 21.02 15.15 -21.62
C ASP A 326 19.73 15.23 -22.42
N TYR A 327 19.38 14.18 -23.16
CA TYR A 327 18.12 14.07 -23.88
C TYR A 327 16.91 14.16 -22.94
N ILE A 328 16.90 13.38 -21.87
CA ILE A 328 15.80 13.36 -20.89
C ILE A 328 15.65 14.72 -20.23
N VAL A 329 16.75 15.31 -19.78
CA VAL A 329 16.74 16.63 -19.14
C VAL A 329 16.24 17.70 -20.11
N THR A 330 16.72 17.69 -21.36
CA THR A 330 16.29 18.65 -22.38
C THR A 330 14.81 18.46 -22.74
N ALA A 331 14.40 17.23 -23.02
CA ALA A 331 13.02 16.92 -23.37
C ALA A 331 12.01 17.33 -22.27
N LEU A 332 12.37 17.17 -21.00
CA LEU A 332 11.52 17.56 -19.89
C LEU A 332 11.54 19.06 -19.60
N LYS A 333 12.69 19.70 -19.76
CA LYS A 333 12.79 21.17 -19.68
C LYS A 333 11.95 21.86 -20.76
N GLU A 334 12.02 21.38 -21.99
CA GLU A 334 11.25 21.94 -23.10
C GLU A 334 9.76 21.62 -23.02
N ARG A 335 9.38 20.54 -22.32
CA ARG A 335 7.96 20.14 -22.20
C ARG A 335 7.19 20.91 -21.16
N ALA A 336 7.77 21.16 -20.00
CA ALA A 336 6.93 21.57 -18.90
C ALA A 336 7.56 22.60 -17.99
N LEU A 337 8.84 22.47 -17.64
CA LEU A 337 9.30 23.14 -16.45
C LEU A 337 10.77 23.48 -16.55
N PRO A 338 11.10 24.78 -16.69
CA PRO A 338 12.43 25.22 -16.31
C PRO A 338 12.66 24.84 -14.84
N PRO A 339 13.93 24.60 -14.43
CA PRO A 339 14.24 24.23 -13.04
C PRO A 339 13.66 25.18 -12.00
N GLU A 340 13.46 26.44 -12.38
CA GLU A 340 12.92 27.52 -11.56
C GLU A 340 11.40 27.38 -11.30
N ALA A 341 10.69 26.59 -12.10
CA ALA A 341 9.25 26.35 -11.93
C ALA A 341 8.92 25.31 -10.83
N TRP A 342 9.93 24.65 -10.26
CA TRP A 342 9.73 23.69 -9.16
C TRP A 342 8.98 24.26 -8.00
N GLU A 343 9.33 25.46 -7.56
CA GLU A 343 8.69 26.11 -6.43
C GLU A 343 7.22 26.44 -6.73
N LEU A 344 6.91 26.75 -7.98
CA LEU A 344 5.51 26.94 -8.40
C LEU A 344 4.73 25.63 -8.32
N VAL A 345 5.29 24.53 -8.85
CA VAL A 345 4.63 23.22 -8.78
C VAL A 345 4.49 22.78 -7.33
N ARG A 346 5.54 22.90 -6.51
CA ARG A 346 5.47 22.58 -5.07
C ARG A 346 4.41 23.42 -4.36
N THR A 347 4.36 24.71 -4.63
CA THR A 347 3.38 25.61 -4.02
C THR A 347 1.95 25.21 -4.39
N ASN A 348 1.67 24.96 -5.67
CA ASN A 348 0.35 24.52 -6.12
C ASN A 348 0.00 23.14 -5.58
N TYR A 349 0.94 22.20 -5.61
CA TYR A 349 0.78 20.84 -5.10
C TYR A 349 0.48 20.83 -3.59
N THR A 350 1.23 21.60 -2.82
CA THR A 350 1.04 21.75 -1.37
C THR A 350 -0.30 22.41 -1.06
N ARG A 351 -0.68 23.45 -1.78
CA ARG A 351 -1.95 24.17 -1.58
C ARG A 351 -3.17 23.31 -1.93
N ALA A 352 -3.17 22.65 -3.09
CA ALA A 352 -4.25 21.77 -3.50
C ALA A 352 -4.42 20.61 -2.50
N GLY A 353 -3.32 20.00 -2.11
CA GLY A 353 -3.32 18.95 -1.12
C GLY A 353 -3.47 19.40 0.34
N GLY A 354 -3.44 20.70 0.68
CA GLY A 354 -3.55 21.20 2.07
C GLY A 354 -2.31 21.04 2.93
N GLY A 355 -1.11 21.11 2.35
CA GLY A 355 0.18 20.99 3.04
C GLY A 355 0.76 19.56 3.04
N PRO A 356 1.77 19.27 3.84
CA PRO A 356 2.39 17.96 3.92
C PRO A 356 1.37 16.84 4.09
N ALA A 357 1.63 15.70 3.46
CA ALA A 357 0.73 14.55 3.55
C ALA A 357 0.46 14.23 5.01
N ALA A 358 -0.80 14.37 5.40
CA ALA A 358 -1.17 14.07 6.77
C ALA A 358 -1.15 12.55 6.96
N GLN A 359 -0.36 12.09 7.89
CA GLN A 359 -0.45 10.72 8.39
C GLN A 359 -1.67 10.65 9.32
N THR A 360 -2.85 10.73 8.75
CA THR A 360 -4.12 10.79 9.51
C THR A 360 -4.69 9.42 9.80
N VAL A 361 -3.85 8.44 9.95
CA VAL A 361 -4.29 7.11 10.32
C VAL A 361 -4.24 6.94 11.84
N VAL A 362 -5.03 6.01 12.35
CA VAL A 362 -5.07 5.62 13.77
C VAL A 362 -3.67 5.34 14.35
N THR A 363 -2.70 5.03 13.48
CA THR A 363 -1.29 4.82 13.83
C THR A 363 -0.63 5.96 14.60
N GLU A 364 -1.13 7.20 14.48
CA GLU A 364 -0.59 8.35 15.23
C GLU A 364 -1.21 8.49 16.62
N LYS A 365 -2.33 7.82 16.86
CA LYS A 365 -2.95 7.81 18.20
C LYS A 365 -2.23 6.77 19.04
N GLU A 366 -1.76 7.16 20.22
CA GLU A 366 -1.40 6.17 21.22
C GLU A 366 -2.64 5.35 21.54
N LEU A 367 -2.70 4.15 20.97
CA LEU A 367 -3.75 3.22 21.38
C LEU A 367 -3.50 2.86 22.85
N PRO A 368 -4.49 3.05 23.72
CA PRO A 368 -4.34 2.66 25.11
C PRO A 368 -3.97 1.18 25.16
N LEU A 369 -2.96 0.85 25.96
CA LEU A 369 -2.70 -0.55 26.30
C LEU A 369 -3.96 -1.10 26.97
N PRO A 370 -4.36 -2.35 26.69
CA PRO A 370 -5.34 -3.02 27.52
C PRO A 370 -4.84 -2.96 28.97
N ASP A 371 -5.76 -2.80 29.91
CA ASP A 371 -5.37 -2.92 31.31
C ASP A 371 -4.95 -4.37 31.59
N LEU A 372 -3.63 -4.59 31.56
CA LEU A 372 -3.06 -5.93 31.77
C LEU A 372 -3.41 -6.49 33.15
N GLY A 373 -3.74 -5.64 34.14
CA GLY A 373 -4.17 -6.04 35.47
C GLY A 373 -5.56 -6.69 35.51
N THR A 374 -6.39 -6.45 34.46
CA THR A 374 -7.74 -7.04 34.36
C THR A 374 -7.77 -8.34 33.57
N LEU A 375 -6.65 -8.80 33.01
CA LEU A 375 -6.59 -10.05 32.28
C LEU A 375 -7.04 -11.22 33.17
N PRO A 376 -7.98 -12.07 32.74
CA PRO A 376 -8.52 -13.17 33.51
C PRO A 376 -7.55 -14.37 33.54
N LYS A 377 -6.38 -14.16 34.16
CA LYS A 377 -5.38 -15.22 34.32
C LYS A 377 -5.83 -16.22 35.35
N GLU A 378 -5.73 -17.47 35.03
CA GLU A 378 -5.99 -18.60 35.92
C GLU A 378 -4.68 -19.27 36.31
N GLU A 379 -4.57 -19.67 37.57
CA GLU A 379 -3.44 -20.47 38.00
C GLU A 379 -3.82 -21.96 37.90
N TYR A 380 -3.03 -22.70 37.14
CA TYR A 380 -3.22 -24.15 36.93
C TYR A 380 -2.19 -24.91 37.77
N PRO A 381 -2.62 -25.68 38.79
CA PRO A 381 -1.71 -26.46 39.63
C PRO A 381 -0.97 -27.53 38.80
N ILE A 382 0.35 -27.51 38.88
CA ILE A 382 1.22 -28.44 38.12
C ILE A 382 0.96 -29.88 38.54
N GLY A 383 0.78 -30.78 37.56
CA GLY A 383 0.59 -32.19 37.77
C GLY A 383 -0.78 -32.62 38.29
N VAL A 384 -1.73 -31.67 38.44
CA VAL A 384 -3.06 -31.98 38.97
C VAL A 384 -4.08 -32.17 37.86
N GLU A 385 -4.07 -31.33 36.85
CA GLU A 385 -5.02 -31.36 35.74
C GLU A 385 -4.31 -31.12 34.40
N LYS A 386 -4.72 -31.84 33.36
CA LYS A 386 -4.24 -31.58 32.03
C LYS A 386 -4.98 -30.40 31.43
N LYS A 387 -4.29 -29.31 31.16
CA LYS A 387 -4.84 -28.12 30.52
C LYS A 387 -4.23 -27.86 29.16
N VAL A 388 -5.05 -27.42 28.20
CA VAL A 388 -4.60 -27.02 26.88
C VAL A 388 -4.09 -25.59 26.94
N ALA A 389 -2.80 -25.38 26.63
CA ALA A 389 -2.17 -24.06 26.71
C ALA A 389 -2.86 -23.03 25.79
N THR A 390 -3.15 -23.40 24.55
CA THR A 390 -3.81 -22.50 23.60
C THR A 390 -5.21 -22.07 24.07
N THR A 391 -5.98 -22.94 24.74
CA THR A 391 -7.30 -22.58 25.30
C THR A 391 -7.18 -21.57 26.45
N ALA A 392 -6.15 -21.70 27.28
CA ALA A 392 -5.88 -20.71 28.33
C ALA A 392 -5.53 -19.33 27.73
N MET A 393 -4.73 -19.28 26.69
CA MET A 393 -4.48 -18.05 25.95
C MET A 393 -5.76 -17.50 25.30
N GLY A 394 -6.61 -18.36 24.75
CA GLY A 394 -7.86 -17.95 24.11
C GLY A 394 -8.80 -17.17 25.04
N ALA A 395 -8.82 -17.46 26.35
CA ALA A 395 -9.57 -16.69 27.32
C ALA A 395 -9.06 -15.23 27.44
N LEU A 396 -7.74 -15.04 27.43
CA LEU A 396 -7.14 -13.70 27.46
C LEU A 396 -7.39 -12.96 26.15
N VAL A 397 -7.29 -13.65 25.00
CA VAL A 397 -7.59 -13.08 23.66
C VAL A 397 -9.04 -12.61 23.59
N ALA A 398 -9.98 -13.42 24.06
CA ALA A 398 -11.39 -13.05 24.11
C ALA A 398 -11.63 -11.80 24.97
N HIS A 399 -11.00 -11.71 26.13
CA HIS A 399 -11.10 -10.55 27.02
C HIS A 399 -10.57 -9.27 26.36
N VAL A 400 -9.41 -9.33 25.70
CA VAL A 400 -8.82 -8.20 24.96
C VAL A 400 -9.75 -7.74 23.84
N GLY A 401 -10.27 -8.67 23.04
CA GLY A 401 -11.17 -8.34 21.93
C GLY A 401 -12.48 -7.72 22.39
N GLN A 402 -13.03 -8.14 23.55
CA GLN A 402 -14.23 -7.53 24.13
C GLN A 402 -14.01 -6.08 24.59
N GLN A 403 -12.77 -5.71 24.94
CA GLN A 403 -12.43 -4.35 25.37
C GLN A 403 -12.00 -3.45 24.21
N ASP A 404 -11.49 -4.01 23.11
CA ASP A 404 -11.01 -3.28 21.94
C ASP A 404 -11.81 -3.68 20.69
N PRO A 405 -12.78 -2.86 20.24
CA PRO A 405 -13.60 -3.18 19.07
C PRO A 405 -12.81 -3.21 17.76
N ASN A 406 -11.58 -2.66 17.74
CA ASN A 406 -10.68 -2.70 16.57
C ASN A 406 -9.80 -3.95 16.54
N PHE A 407 -9.75 -4.69 17.66
CA PHE A 407 -9.01 -5.94 17.71
C PHE A 407 -9.59 -6.96 16.73
N ILE A 408 -8.71 -7.65 16.02
CA ILE A 408 -9.07 -8.80 15.19
C ILE A 408 -8.21 -10.00 15.52
N ILE A 409 -8.83 -11.16 15.47
CA ILE A 409 -8.12 -12.43 15.37
C ILE A 409 -8.36 -13.00 13.98
N SER A 410 -7.31 -13.48 13.32
CA SER A 410 -7.41 -14.12 12.02
C SER A 410 -6.81 -15.53 12.02
N ASN A 411 -7.52 -16.46 11.42
CA ASN A 411 -7.11 -17.85 11.29
C ASN A 411 -7.84 -18.46 10.08
N ALA A 412 -7.17 -19.25 9.27
CA ALA A 412 -7.76 -19.88 8.10
C ALA A 412 -8.70 -21.03 8.49
N ASP A 413 -9.92 -20.70 8.98
CA ASP A 413 -10.96 -21.64 9.44
C ASP A 413 -10.42 -22.66 10.47
N GLY A 414 -9.60 -22.20 11.39
CA GLY A 414 -8.79 -23.09 12.21
C GLY A 414 -8.81 -22.86 13.73
N ASN A 415 -9.61 -21.92 14.27
CA ASN A 415 -9.58 -21.62 15.68
C ASN A 415 -9.94 -22.82 16.56
N ALA A 416 -10.96 -23.59 16.20
CA ALA A 416 -11.33 -24.80 16.92
C ALA A 416 -10.20 -25.84 16.88
N ALA A 417 -9.61 -26.05 15.70
CA ALA A 417 -8.51 -26.99 15.50
C ALA A 417 -7.21 -26.53 16.21
N SER A 418 -7.05 -25.24 16.44
CA SER A 418 -5.94 -24.63 17.19
C SER A 418 -6.17 -24.59 18.71
N GLY A 419 -7.33 -25.05 19.19
CA GLY A 419 -7.67 -25.07 20.61
C GLY A 419 -8.08 -23.73 21.19
N ILE A 420 -8.50 -22.76 20.34
CA ILE A 420 -8.99 -21.42 20.76
C ILE A 420 -10.42 -21.14 20.29
N ASN A 421 -11.25 -22.16 20.18
CA ASN A 421 -12.67 -22.01 19.77
C ASN A 421 -13.51 -21.15 20.73
N ASN A 422 -13.11 -21.01 21.98
CA ASN A 422 -13.72 -20.08 22.92
C ASN A 422 -13.66 -18.62 22.45
N VAL A 423 -12.73 -18.28 21.61
CA VAL A 423 -12.65 -16.95 20.98
C VAL A 423 -13.77 -16.75 19.96
N ASN A 424 -14.14 -17.78 19.19
CA ASN A 424 -15.25 -17.71 18.23
C ASN A 424 -16.59 -17.43 18.92
N GLU A 425 -16.82 -18.04 20.08
CA GLU A 425 -18.00 -17.80 20.91
C GLU A 425 -18.02 -16.36 21.47
N ALA A 426 -16.89 -15.88 21.97
CA ALA A 426 -16.79 -14.58 22.61
C ALA A 426 -16.81 -13.40 21.63
N LEU A 427 -16.06 -13.49 20.54
CA LEU A 427 -15.80 -12.39 19.60
C LEU A 427 -16.57 -12.48 18.30
N LYS A 428 -17.20 -13.61 18.03
CA LYS A 428 -17.97 -13.94 16.83
C LYS A 428 -17.15 -13.91 15.52
N ILE A 429 -17.46 -14.86 14.66
CA ILE A 429 -16.89 -14.96 13.33
C ILE A 429 -17.55 -13.93 12.42
N ILE A 430 -16.75 -13.19 11.68
CA ILE A 430 -17.23 -12.20 10.73
C ILE A 430 -17.85 -12.92 9.53
N HIS A 431 -19.15 -12.74 9.34
CA HIS A 431 -19.87 -13.30 8.21
C HIS A 431 -21.06 -12.40 7.85
N PRO A 432 -21.36 -12.17 6.55
CA PRO A 432 -22.45 -11.31 6.14
C PRO A 432 -23.83 -11.78 6.61
N THR A 433 -23.99 -13.08 6.83
CA THR A 433 -25.22 -13.68 7.37
C THR A 433 -24.99 -14.17 8.78
N ALA A 434 -25.85 -13.77 9.70
CA ALA A 434 -25.78 -14.22 11.08
C ALA A 434 -26.23 -15.69 11.19
N ASP A 435 -25.44 -16.51 11.89
CA ASP A 435 -25.77 -17.89 12.26
C ASP A 435 -25.24 -18.20 13.66
N ALA A 436 -26.14 -18.30 14.61
CA ALA A 436 -25.81 -18.53 16.03
C ALA A 436 -25.17 -19.91 16.27
N ALA A 437 -25.48 -20.91 15.44
CA ALA A 437 -24.92 -22.26 15.58
C ALA A 437 -23.43 -22.31 15.26
N TYR A 438 -22.96 -21.37 14.43
CA TYR A 438 -21.56 -21.24 14.02
C TYR A 438 -20.90 -19.98 14.57
N PHE A 439 -21.52 -19.27 15.51
CA PHE A 439 -21.04 -18.00 16.07
C PHE A 439 -20.82 -16.89 15.03
N GLN A 440 -21.50 -16.93 13.90
CA GLN A 440 -21.35 -16.00 12.79
C GLN A 440 -22.21 -14.76 12.95
N GLN A 441 -21.63 -13.59 12.68
CA GLN A 441 -22.38 -12.32 12.59
C GLN A 441 -21.58 -11.24 11.83
N PRO A 442 -22.27 -10.22 11.26
CA PRO A 442 -21.60 -9.14 10.51
C PRO A 442 -20.61 -8.28 11.31
N GLN A 443 -20.84 -8.14 12.63
CA GLN A 443 -20.02 -7.32 13.53
C GLN A 443 -19.03 -8.16 14.35
N GLY A 444 -18.65 -9.33 13.88
CA GLY A 444 -17.65 -10.16 14.54
C GLY A 444 -16.24 -9.55 14.48
N GLN A 445 -15.33 -10.16 15.26
CA GLN A 445 -13.91 -9.79 15.30
C GLN A 445 -12.99 -10.94 14.88
N VAL A 446 -13.57 -12.10 14.54
CA VAL A 446 -12.82 -13.27 14.07
C VAL A 446 -12.91 -13.34 12.55
N TYR A 447 -11.78 -13.16 11.88
CA TYR A 447 -11.65 -13.18 10.43
C TYR A 447 -11.09 -14.54 9.99
N GLU A 448 -11.93 -15.38 9.40
CA GLU A 448 -11.61 -16.79 9.08
C GLU A 448 -11.77 -17.16 7.59
N PRO A 449 -11.18 -16.43 6.63
CA PRO A 449 -11.13 -16.94 5.26
C PRO A 449 -10.17 -18.14 5.16
N LEU A 450 -10.46 -19.10 4.29
CA LEU A 450 -9.54 -20.21 3.98
C LEU A 450 -8.35 -19.74 3.13
N SER A 451 -7.59 -18.79 3.66
CA SER A 451 -6.40 -18.23 3.04
C SER A 451 -5.44 -17.70 4.11
N GLU A 452 -4.29 -18.33 4.24
CA GLU A 452 -3.24 -17.88 5.16
C GLU A 452 -2.70 -16.49 4.77
N ASP A 453 -2.62 -16.20 3.47
CA ASP A 453 -2.19 -14.88 2.96
C ASP A 453 -3.16 -13.78 3.42
N ALA A 454 -4.47 -14.02 3.32
CA ALA A 454 -5.49 -13.08 3.76
C ALA A 454 -5.45 -12.86 5.28
N CYS A 455 -5.33 -13.96 6.05
CA CYS A 455 -5.30 -13.93 7.51
C CYS A 455 -4.06 -13.19 8.04
N ALA A 456 -2.87 -13.62 7.61
CA ALA A 456 -1.62 -12.98 7.99
C ALA A 456 -1.56 -11.53 7.51
N GLY A 457 -2.04 -11.29 6.30
CA GLY A 457 -2.05 -9.98 5.65
C GLY A 457 -2.84 -8.96 6.46
N LEU A 458 -4.11 -9.26 6.77
CA LEU A 458 -4.96 -8.33 7.52
C LEU A 458 -4.47 -8.14 8.97
N ALA A 459 -4.02 -9.21 9.63
CA ALA A 459 -3.51 -9.10 11.00
C ALA A 459 -2.24 -8.25 11.07
N ALA A 460 -1.22 -8.54 10.28
CA ALA A 460 0.04 -7.81 10.29
C ALA A 460 -0.15 -6.34 9.86
N ALA A 461 -0.95 -6.10 8.81
CA ALA A 461 -1.27 -4.75 8.38
C ALA A 461 -2.04 -3.95 9.44
N SER A 462 -2.98 -4.58 10.16
CA SER A 462 -3.72 -3.92 11.24
C SER A 462 -2.79 -3.43 12.35
N CYS A 463 -1.78 -4.21 12.73
CA CYS A 463 -0.79 -3.77 13.71
C CYS A 463 0.00 -2.56 13.23
N LEU A 464 0.47 -2.56 11.98
CA LEU A 464 1.19 -1.42 11.42
C LEU A 464 0.32 -0.17 11.34
N MET A 465 -0.99 -0.35 11.09
CA MET A 465 -1.99 0.73 11.06
C MET A 465 -2.54 1.09 12.44
N GLY A 466 -2.00 0.52 13.51
CA GLY A 466 -2.24 0.94 14.89
C GLY A 466 -3.28 0.13 15.66
N ALA A 467 -3.89 -0.91 15.09
CA ALA A 467 -4.81 -1.80 15.81
C ALA A 467 -4.11 -3.06 16.30
N ARG A 468 -4.53 -3.59 17.43
CA ARG A 468 -4.06 -4.91 17.89
C ARG A 468 -4.70 -6.02 17.08
N SER A 469 -3.92 -7.06 16.86
CA SER A 469 -4.39 -8.27 16.19
C SER A 469 -3.65 -9.52 16.67
N LEU A 470 -4.25 -10.66 16.41
CA LEU A 470 -3.63 -11.96 16.57
C LEU A 470 -3.81 -12.74 15.26
N TRP A 471 -2.72 -13.19 14.65
CA TRP A 471 -2.77 -14.23 13.62
C TRP A 471 -2.54 -15.58 14.24
N CYS A 472 -3.43 -16.53 13.98
CA CYS A 472 -3.30 -17.90 14.44
C CYS A 472 -3.22 -18.84 13.24
N SER A 473 -2.31 -19.82 13.28
CA SER A 473 -2.16 -20.83 12.25
C SER A 473 -1.47 -22.09 12.80
N TYR A 474 -1.44 -23.14 12.01
CA TYR A 474 -0.48 -24.21 12.24
C TYR A 474 0.91 -23.78 11.76
N GLU A 475 1.96 -24.19 12.48
CA GLU A 475 3.34 -23.89 12.06
C GLU A 475 3.60 -24.32 10.61
N SER A 476 3.04 -25.46 10.18
CA SER A 476 3.21 -25.97 8.82
C SER A 476 2.62 -25.08 7.72
N PHE A 477 1.62 -24.27 8.01
CA PHE A 477 0.94 -23.39 7.06
C PHE A 477 1.38 -21.92 7.19
N ALA A 478 2.02 -21.60 8.30
CA ALA A 478 2.51 -20.24 8.59
C ALA A 478 3.43 -19.69 7.49
N ILE A 479 4.12 -20.55 6.74
CA ILE A 479 5.03 -20.15 5.67
C ILE A 479 4.36 -19.26 4.61
N ASN A 480 3.08 -19.44 4.37
CA ASN A 480 2.34 -18.62 3.39
C ASN A 480 2.14 -17.18 3.87
N GLY A 481 2.04 -16.96 5.18
CA GLY A 481 1.91 -15.61 5.77
C GLY A 481 3.23 -14.94 6.15
N LEU A 482 4.36 -15.65 6.09
CA LEU A 482 5.66 -15.11 6.51
C LEU A 482 6.13 -13.89 5.74
N PRO A 483 5.95 -13.76 4.40
CA PRO A 483 6.45 -12.61 3.67
C PRO A 483 5.89 -11.26 4.17
N ILE A 484 4.59 -11.16 4.40
CA ILE A 484 4.01 -9.90 4.91
C ILE A 484 4.34 -9.68 6.39
N TRP A 485 4.37 -10.75 7.19
CA TRP A 485 4.78 -10.68 8.58
C TRP A 485 6.21 -10.17 8.72
N GLN A 486 7.13 -10.65 7.88
CA GLN A 486 8.51 -10.17 7.82
C GLN A 486 8.58 -8.71 7.42
N THR A 487 7.86 -8.29 6.37
CA THR A 487 7.83 -6.91 5.92
C THR A 487 7.37 -5.97 7.05
N VAL A 488 6.32 -6.34 7.76
CA VAL A 488 5.78 -5.54 8.87
C VAL A 488 6.76 -5.48 10.04
N THR A 489 7.35 -6.60 10.44
CA THR A 489 8.30 -6.61 11.56
C THR A 489 9.59 -5.85 11.25
N GLN A 490 10.08 -5.91 10.02
CA GLN A 490 11.22 -5.08 9.58
C GLN A 490 10.85 -3.59 9.57
N ALA A 491 9.67 -3.25 9.07
CA ALA A 491 9.20 -1.86 9.13
C ALA A 491 9.06 -1.36 10.57
N MET A 492 8.56 -2.18 11.48
CA MET A 492 8.47 -1.85 12.91
C MET A 492 9.84 -1.57 13.55
N ALA A 493 10.90 -2.25 13.10
CA ALA A 493 12.27 -1.97 13.56
C ALA A 493 12.78 -0.59 13.12
N GLU A 494 12.30 -0.11 11.97
CA GLU A 494 12.68 1.18 11.38
C GLU A 494 11.80 2.35 11.86
N LEU A 495 10.55 2.06 12.26
CA LEU A 495 9.58 3.09 12.63
C LEU A 495 9.99 3.85 13.89
N ARG A 496 9.92 5.18 13.81
CA ARG A 496 10.11 6.09 14.96
C ARG A 496 8.86 6.26 15.82
N ARG A 497 7.69 5.86 15.29
CA ARG A 497 6.40 5.91 16.00
C ARG A 497 6.08 4.55 16.63
N PRO A 498 5.39 4.52 17.78
CA PRO A 498 4.97 3.27 18.37
C PRO A 498 3.81 2.64 17.60
N THR A 499 3.89 1.33 17.39
CA THR A 499 2.77 0.50 16.91
C THR A 499 2.55 -0.67 17.86
N PRO A 500 1.34 -1.25 17.95
CA PRO A 500 1.17 -2.53 18.60
C PRO A 500 2.11 -3.57 18.00
N SER A 501 2.63 -4.46 18.82
CA SER A 501 3.42 -5.59 18.31
C SER A 501 2.54 -6.56 17.52
N THR A 502 3.05 -7.12 16.44
CA THR A 502 2.34 -8.21 15.75
C THR A 502 2.55 -9.50 16.53
N ILE A 503 1.46 -10.13 16.94
CA ILE A 503 1.46 -11.36 17.74
C ILE A 503 0.90 -12.49 16.88
N THR A 504 1.60 -13.62 16.89
CA THR A 504 1.18 -14.81 16.16
C THR A 504 1.18 -16.01 17.09
N LEU A 505 0.10 -16.80 17.05
CA LEU A 505 0.00 -18.07 17.73
C LEU A 505 0.16 -19.19 16.71
N PHE A 506 1.19 -20.02 16.87
CA PHE A 506 1.36 -21.23 16.11
C PHE A 506 1.11 -22.46 16.98
N THR A 507 0.41 -23.44 16.42
CA THR A 507 0.30 -24.74 17.08
C THR A 507 1.54 -25.56 16.77
N ALA A 508 2.08 -26.23 17.80
CA ALA A 508 3.30 -27.03 17.73
C ALA A 508 3.11 -28.31 16.90
N GLY A 509 2.97 -28.15 15.58
CA GLY A 509 2.58 -29.19 14.65
C GLY A 509 3.62 -30.29 14.50
N ALA A 510 4.91 -29.97 14.62
CA ALA A 510 5.99 -30.94 14.48
C ALA A 510 5.90 -32.09 15.50
N LEU A 511 5.41 -31.81 16.70
CA LEU A 511 5.28 -32.79 17.78
C LEU A 511 3.88 -33.41 17.85
N GLU A 512 2.84 -32.70 17.44
CA GLU A 512 1.45 -33.10 17.68
C GLU A 512 0.73 -33.57 16.43
N GLN A 513 1.21 -33.19 15.23
CA GLN A 513 0.57 -33.48 13.95
C GLN A 513 1.11 -34.77 13.27
N GLY A 514 1.82 -35.61 13.97
CA GLY A 514 2.41 -36.83 13.41
C GLY A 514 1.40 -37.74 12.70
N ARG A 515 0.15 -37.76 13.16
CA ARG A 515 -0.93 -38.53 12.54
C ARG A 515 -1.44 -37.92 11.24
N ASN A 516 -1.20 -36.62 11.00
CA ASN A 516 -1.59 -35.91 9.79
C ASN A 516 -0.55 -36.05 8.66
N GLY A 517 0.60 -36.64 8.95
CA GLY A 517 1.67 -36.85 7.98
C GLY A 517 2.66 -35.68 7.86
N TRP A 518 3.67 -35.87 7.03
CA TRP A 518 4.79 -34.95 6.87
C TRP A 518 4.41 -33.57 6.37
N THR A 519 3.31 -33.44 5.63
CA THR A 519 2.81 -32.15 5.12
C THR A 519 2.34 -31.20 6.22
N HIS A 520 2.08 -31.69 7.42
CA HIS A 520 1.65 -30.94 8.59
C HIS A 520 2.76 -30.73 9.62
N GLN A 521 4.01 -30.98 9.25
CA GLN A 521 5.16 -30.90 10.13
C GLN A 521 6.23 -30.02 9.49
N ARG A 522 6.49 -28.85 10.04
CA ARG A 522 7.51 -27.90 9.55
C ARG A 522 8.29 -27.27 10.69
N PRO A 523 9.10 -28.05 11.42
CA PRO A 523 9.92 -27.54 12.51
C PRO A 523 10.94 -26.49 12.06
N GLU A 524 11.26 -26.42 10.77
CA GLU A 524 12.14 -25.43 10.18
C GLU A 524 11.60 -23.99 10.27
N VAL A 525 10.29 -23.78 10.44
CA VAL A 525 9.68 -22.45 10.63
C VAL A 525 10.23 -21.76 11.88
N GLU A 526 10.47 -22.51 12.94
CA GLU A 526 11.06 -22.01 14.18
C GLU A 526 12.48 -21.50 13.97
N ASN A 527 13.27 -22.18 13.14
CA ASN A 527 14.62 -21.74 12.77
C ASN A 527 14.57 -20.43 11.98
N TYR A 528 13.53 -20.21 11.17
CA TYR A 528 13.33 -18.95 10.45
C TYR A 528 13.16 -17.78 11.43
N PHE A 529 12.28 -17.90 12.41
CA PHE A 529 12.09 -16.87 13.43
C PHE A 529 13.32 -16.66 14.30
N ALA A 530 14.00 -17.75 14.69
CA ALA A 530 15.27 -17.65 15.42
C ALA A 530 16.33 -16.88 14.62
N GLY A 531 16.39 -17.08 13.30
CA GLY A 531 17.27 -16.30 12.42
C GLY A 531 16.93 -14.81 12.38
N MET A 532 15.66 -14.43 12.55
CA MET A 532 15.22 -13.04 12.57
C MET A 532 15.48 -12.32 13.90
N MET A 533 15.76 -13.03 14.99
CA MET A 533 16.07 -12.42 16.30
C MET A 533 17.23 -11.44 16.23
N ARG A 534 18.17 -11.62 15.31
CA ARG A 534 19.28 -10.68 15.09
C ARG A 534 18.84 -9.26 14.72
N ASN A 535 17.62 -9.08 14.25
CA ASN A 535 17.04 -7.76 13.97
C ASN A 535 16.68 -6.99 15.27
N GLY A 536 16.72 -7.66 16.43
CA GLY A 536 16.49 -7.05 17.75
C GLY A 536 15.04 -6.80 18.11
N ASN A 537 14.08 -7.08 17.21
CA ASN A 537 12.65 -6.85 17.43
C ASN A 537 11.77 -8.08 17.18
N VAL A 538 12.34 -9.24 16.91
CA VAL A 538 11.60 -10.50 16.73
C VAL A 538 11.88 -11.43 17.93
N PHE A 539 10.81 -11.97 18.51
CA PHE A 539 10.86 -12.79 19.74
C PHE A 539 10.02 -14.06 19.57
N PRO A 540 10.63 -15.20 19.23
CA PRO A 540 9.94 -16.48 19.29
C PRO A 540 9.86 -16.98 20.74
N LEU A 541 8.66 -17.33 21.18
CA LEU A 541 8.35 -17.80 22.54
C LEU A 541 7.78 -19.23 22.48
N PHE A 542 8.22 -20.06 23.39
CA PHE A 542 7.86 -21.48 23.46
C PHE A 542 7.33 -21.81 24.86
N PRO A 543 6.10 -21.39 25.21
CA PRO A 543 5.52 -21.72 26.49
C PRO A 543 5.30 -23.23 26.62
N CYS A 544 5.64 -23.77 27.77
CA CYS A 544 5.57 -25.22 28.03
C CYS A 544 4.21 -25.69 28.56
N ASP A 545 3.36 -24.76 29.07
CA ASP A 545 2.09 -25.08 29.73
C ASP A 545 1.09 -23.90 29.68
N ALA A 546 -0.07 -24.12 30.29
CA ALA A 546 -1.15 -23.12 30.37
C ALA A 546 -0.78 -21.89 31.20
N ASN A 547 0.09 -22.00 32.20
CA ASN A 547 0.55 -20.87 32.99
C ASN A 547 1.52 -19.99 32.20
N SER A 548 2.53 -20.62 31.59
CA SER A 548 3.57 -19.90 30.86
C SER A 548 3.03 -19.19 29.60
N ILE A 549 2.03 -19.74 28.91
CA ILE A 549 1.46 -19.10 27.72
C ILE A 549 0.70 -17.79 28.09
N GLN A 550 0.04 -17.77 29.23
CA GLN A 550 -0.63 -16.55 29.71
C GLN A 550 0.38 -15.42 29.95
N VAL A 551 1.52 -15.74 30.57
CA VAL A 551 2.61 -14.80 30.81
C VAL A 551 3.22 -14.31 29.48
N CYS A 552 3.44 -15.22 28.52
CA CYS A 552 3.93 -14.87 27.20
C CYS A 552 2.99 -13.90 26.47
N TYR A 553 1.68 -14.16 26.50
CA TYR A 553 0.71 -13.32 25.83
C TYR A 553 0.56 -11.95 26.51
N GLU A 554 0.49 -11.90 27.84
CA GLU A 554 0.48 -10.65 28.62
C GLU A 554 1.70 -9.77 28.29
N TRP A 555 2.90 -10.37 28.30
CA TRP A 555 4.12 -9.66 27.93
C TRP A 555 4.04 -9.14 26.50
N ALA A 556 3.59 -9.98 25.54
CA ALA A 556 3.45 -9.60 24.15
C ALA A 556 2.52 -8.40 23.95
N LEU A 557 1.37 -8.39 24.63
CA LEU A 557 0.41 -7.28 24.61
C LEU A 557 1.01 -5.96 25.11
N GLY A 558 1.88 -6.01 26.11
CA GLY A 558 2.56 -4.86 26.70
C GLY A 558 3.68 -4.28 25.85
N THR A 559 4.09 -4.96 24.75
CA THR A 559 5.20 -4.51 23.91
C THR A 559 4.75 -3.69 22.70
N LYS A 560 5.68 -2.90 22.15
CA LYS A 560 5.48 -2.08 20.95
C LYS A 560 6.59 -2.38 19.93
N ASN A 561 6.27 -2.27 18.65
CA ASN A 561 7.20 -2.41 17.52
C ASN A 561 7.96 -3.73 17.48
N LYS A 562 7.30 -4.84 17.86
CA LYS A 562 7.92 -6.16 17.89
C LYS A 562 7.12 -7.17 17.05
N GLY A 563 7.83 -8.16 16.50
CA GLY A 563 7.26 -9.37 15.98
C GLY A 563 7.38 -10.49 17.03
N ILE A 564 6.26 -11.02 17.48
CA ILE A 564 6.23 -12.04 18.53
C ILE A 564 5.50 -13.26 18.00
N THR A 565 6.18 -14.40 18.04
CA THR A 565 5.55 -15.70 17.76
C THR A 565 5.46 -16.51 19.06
N ILE A 566 4.31 -17.10 19.29
CA ILE A 566 4.05 -18.00 20.42
C ILE A 566 3.76 -19.37 19.82
N THR A 567 4.66 -20.31 19.97
CA THR A 567 4.47 -21.69 19.49
C THR A 567 4.09 -22.56 20.68
N ALA A 568 2.86 -23.06 20.68
CA ALA A 568 2.31 -23.74 21.84
C ALA A 568 1.58 -25.04 21.48
N SER A 569 1.52 -25.94 22.46
CA SER A 569 0.75 -27.18 22.37
C SER A 569 -0.76 -26.91 22.40
N LYS A 570 -1.49 -27.58 21.52
CA LYS A 570 -2.95 -27.71 21.57
C LYS A 570 -3.42 -29.00 22.26
N SER A 571 -2.49 -29.77 22.78
CA SER A 571 -2.77 -30.94 23.60
C SER A 571 -2.72 -30.60 25.09
N GLY A 572 -3.54 -31.25 25.90
CA GLY A 572 -3.51 -31.05 27.34
C GLY A 572 -2.18 -31.58 27.92
N LEU A 573 -1.42 -30.69 28.55
CA LEU A 573 -0.21 -30.98 29.30
C LEU A 573 -0.45 -30.84 30.79
N PRO A 574 0.20 -31.68 31.64
CA PRO A 574 0.03 -31.63 33.08
C PRO A 574 0.61 -30.38 33.74
#